data_a7a88f9e13c46f6f5ab5df04212e9422
#
_entry.id   a7a88f9e13c46f6f5ab5df04212e9422
#
_cell.length_a   1.000
_cell.length_b   1.000
_cell.length_c   1.000
_cell.angle_alpha   90.00
_cell.angle_beta   90.00
_cell.angle_gamma   90.00
#
_symmetry.space_group_name_H-M   'P 1'
#
loop_
_entity.id
_entity.type
_entity.pdbx_description
1 polymer ?
#
loop_
_entity_poly.entity_id
_entity_poly.type
_entity_poly.pdbx_seq_one_letter_code
_entity_poly.pdbx_strand_id
1 'polypeptide(L)'
;MNDPTIHPSRREALGIMLGAAVATAASPLWAQNAPPPNVPPDIGVPRLGEELTPFGAVRAGNRTRAIPAWTGGLTQAPRGYVPGRASPDPYIEDVRWFTVGAADVERYKVRLTAGQQALLEKYPESFELALFPCRRSAAAPQRIYDASMANADRATLGANGLVLRDAAVGVPFPIPANGLQAMWNHKLRWRGERVSHTSMTIVQSGDGSRSQTRLREDFLSPYAAGDTAAPPLLYRRTILEPREQAGSSLVVQATLDPIAARTRAWVREGERGRVVPAPDFAYDTPDPVTGGICTADMLDMFSGALDRFDYTLVTRREMYMPYNAHRLTNPGLTVRDILWPGHPNPQFLRYEMHRVWVVDARLKPNFQHALPDRTYYLDEDSWQILASEHYNGKGELLRYAEAHPIPHWQVPALVPTVEFAFDLTADRYVARGVDNGLPPPQFDAPLKPEDFTPEALVRRGRRG
;
A
#
# COMPACT_ATOMS: atom_id res chain seq x y z
N MET A 1 68.66 -28.49 -23.83
CA MET A 1 69.92 -27.83 -23.38
C MET A 1 69.49 -26.60 -22.61
N ASN A 2 69.72 -26.66 -21.30
CA ASN A 2 69.93 -25.62 -20.29
C ASN A 2 68.83 -24.61 -20.00
N ASP A 3 68.12 -24.89 -18.93
CA ASP A 3 67.75 -23.95 -17.88
C ASP A 3 68.97 -23.18 -17.31
N PRO A 4 68.88 -21.93 -16.83
CA PRO A 4 68.67 -21.81 -15.40
C PRO A 4 67.81 -20.61 -14.91
N THR A 5 67.09 -20.90 -13.84
CA THR A 5 66.64 -20.05 -12.73
C THR A 5 67.55 -18.86 -12.37
N ILE A 6 66.94 -17.69 -12.11
CA ILE A 6 67.44 -16.71 -11.13
C ILE A 6 66.24 -16.01 -10.49
N HIS A 7 66.09 -16.16 -9.16
CA HIS A 7 65.39 -15.25 -8.27
C HIS A 7 66.29 -14.02 -7.92
N PRO A 8 65.73 -12.85 -7.76
CA PRO A 8 66.26 -11.94 -6.69
C PRO A 8 65.16 -11.46 -5.72
N SER A 9 65.59 -11.61 -4.55
CA SER A 9 65.48 -10.94 -3.24
C SER A 9 64.64 -9.65 -3.08
N ARG A 10 64.00 -9.70 -1.91
CA ARG A 10 63.40 -8.62 -1.11
C ARG A 10 64.22 -7.29 -1.12
N ARG A 11 63.46 -6.22 -1.28
CA ARG A 11 63.44 -4.89 -0.64
C ARG A 11 63.11 -3.81 -1.63
N GLU A 12 61.88 -3.27 -1.51
CA GLU A 12 61.65 -1.86 -1.32
C GLU A 12 60.15 -1.62 -1.14
N ALA A 13 59.77 -1.27 0.09
CA ALA A 13 58.47 -0.78 0.45
C ALA A 13 58.43 0.70 0.04
N LEU A 14 57.60 1.06 -0.94
CA LEU A 14 57.15 2.44 -1.08
C LEU A 14 55.62 2.45 -1.11
N GLY A 15 55.04 3.14 -0.15
CA GLY A 15 53.64 3.25 0.08
C GLY A 15 52.93 3.95 -1.09
N ILE A 16 51.89 3.28 -1.60
CA ILE A 16 50.82 3.93 -2.35
C ILE A 16 49.62 3.91 -1.43
N MET A 17 49.32 5.06 -0.82
CA MET A 17 48.03 5.28 -0.18
C MET A 17 46.99 5.31 -1.28
N LEU A 18 46.24 4.21 -1.45
CA LEU A 18 44.97 4.25 -2.14
C LEU A 18 43.98 4.96 -1.24
N GLY A 19 43.74 6.22 -1.54
CA GLY A 19 42.60 6.96 -1.01
C GLY A 19 41.33 6.27 -1.43
N ALA A 20 40.67 5.55 -0.50
CA ALA A 20 39.28 5.12 -0.67
C ALA A 20 38.44 6.41 -0.70
N ALA A 21 38.06 6.84 -1.87
CA ALA A 21 37.00 7.81 -2.06
C ALA A 21 35.70 7.15 -1.58
N VAL A 22 35.32 7.43 -0.33
CA VAL A 22 33.97 7.18 0.16
C VAL A 22 33.06 8.09 -0.66
N ALA A 23 32.41 7.53 -1.65
CA ALA A 23 31.32 8.20 -2.32
C ALA A 23 30.20 8.38 -1.30
N THR A 24 30.15 9.54 -0.64
CA THR A 24 29.00 9.99 0.12
C THR A 24 27.87 10.18 -0.88
N ALA A 25 26.98 9.19 -0.96
CA ALA A 25 25.74 9.33 -1.69
C ALA A 25 25.03 10.57 -1.10
N ALA A 26 24.92 11.62 -1.88
CA ALA A 26 24.18 12.82 -1.49
C ALA A 26 22.72 12.38 -1.27
N SER A 27 22.26 12.48 -0.01
CA SER A 27 20.84 12.34 0.28
C SER A 27 20.07 13.35 -0.53
N PRO A 28 18.91 13.00 -1.12
CA PRO A 28 18.11 13.95 -1.86
C PRO A 28 17.81 15.18 -0.99
N LEU A 29 17.79 16.36 -1.59
CA LEU A 29 17.69 17.68 -0.92
C LEU A 29 16.52 17.76 0.08
N TRP A 30 15.46 17.00 -0.10
CA TRP A 30 14.34 16.92 0.83
C TRP A 30 14.66 16.17 2.14
N ALA A 31 15.60 15.22 2.13
CA ALA A 31 16.03 14.50 3.32
C ALA A 31 16.90 15.37 4.26
N GLN A 32 17.51 16.42 3.74
CA GLN A 32 18.36 17.33 4.52
C GLN A 32 17.55 18.33 5.36
N ASN A 33 16.28 18.56 5.05
CA ASN A 33 15.38 19.47 5.75
C ASN A 33 14.33 18.76 6.63
N ALA A 34 14.47 17.46 6.87
CA ALA A 34 13.59 16.76 7.79
C ALA A 34 13.85 17.28 9.22
N PRO A 35 12.84 17.81 9.94
CA PRO A 35 13.02 18.13 11.33
C PRO A 35 13.40 16.84 12.09
N PRO A 36 14.25 16.93 13.14
CA PRO A 36 14.63 15.76 13.92
C PRO A 36 13.37 15.04 14.42
N PRO A 37 13.41 13.70 14.52
CA PRO A 37 12.27 12.96 15.05
C PRO A 37 11.94 13.51 16.44
N ASN A 38 10.67 13.85 16.67
CA ASN A 38 10.14 14.19 17.99
C ASN A 38 10.13 12.90 18.85
N VAL A 39 11.30 12.47 19.28
CA VAL A 39 11.44 11.46 20.32
C VAL A 39 11.29 12.21 21.64
N PRO A 40 10.29 11.91 22.45
CA PRO A 40 10.22 12.44 23.80
C PRO A 40 11.48 12.04 24.57
N PRO A 41 12.10 12.92 25.35
CA PRO A 41 13.24 12.54 26.15
C PRO A 41 12.82 11.48 27.18
N ASP A 42 13.58 10.40 27.23
CA ASP A 42 13.71 9.46 28.36
C ASP A 42 12.43 8.77 28.87
N ILE A 43 11.65 8.18 27.96
CA ILE A 43 10.69 7.15 28.33
C ILE A 43 11.37 5.81 27.97
N GLY A 44 11.48 4.90 28.95
CA GLY A 44 12.01 3.55 28.73
C GLY A 44 11.43 2.88 27.48
N VAL A 45 12.02 1.79 26.98
CA VAL A 45 11.56 1.15 25.74
C VAL A 45 10.03 0.98 25.78
N PRO A 46 9.28 1.66 24.87
CA PRO A 46 7.81 1.63 24.92
C PRO A 46 7.30 0.20 24.75
N ARG A 47 6.33 -0.22 25.59
CA ARG A 47 5.78 -1.58 25.61
C ARG A 47 4.53 -1.69 24.77
N LEU A 48 4.45 -2.78 24.01
CA LEU A 48 3.24 -3.15 23.27
C LEU A 48 2.10 -3.43 24.25
N GLY A 49 0.91 -2.96 23.91
CA GLY A 49 -0.29 -3.11 24.76
C GLY A 49 -0.41 -2.03 25.85
N GLU A 50 0.65 -1.29 26.17
CA GLU A 50 0.69 -0.21 27.16
C GLU A 50 0.83 1.15 26.45
N GLU A 51 2.05 1.68 26.31
CA GLU A 51 2.31 2.96 25.61
C GLU A 51 2.13 2.83 24.09
N LEU A 52 2.34 1.62 23.55
CA LEU A 52 2.04 1.30 22.16
C LEU A 52 0.78 0.46 22.05
N THR A 53 0.09 0.59 20.91
CA THR A 53 -0.98 -0.34 20.54
C THR A 53 -0.37 -1.71 20.20
N PRO A 54 -1.17 -2.79 20.11
CA PRO A 54 -0.65 -4.10 19.69
C PRO A 54 0.02 -4.11 18.31
N PHE A 55 -0.27 -3.12 17.46
CA PHE A 55 0.37 -2.94 16.15
C PHE A 55 1.59 -2.00 16.19
N GLY A 56 1.99 -1.52 17.38
CA GLY A 56 3.16 -0.69 17.57
C GLY A 56 2.93 0.81 17.37
N ALA A 57 1.69 1.25 17.14
CA ALA A 57 1.37 2.67 17.08
C ALA A 57 1.43 3.32 18.47
N VAL A 58 1.81 4.60 18.55
CA VAL A 58 1.75 5.35 19.80
C VAL A 58 0.30 5.49 20.25
N ARG A 59 -0.03 4.93 21.42
CA ARG A 59 -1.39 4.96 21.96
C ARG A 59 -1.84 6.39 22.29
N ALA A 60 -0.96 7.20 22.89
CA ALA A 60 -1.26 8.56 23.28
C ALA A 60 -1.55 9.47 22.07
N GLY A 61 -2.39 10.47 22.28
CA GLY A 61 -2.56 11.57 21.34
C GLY A 61 -1.30 12.41 21.18
N ASN A 62 -1.28 13.30 20.18
CA ASN A 62 -0.18 14.24 20.03
C ASN A 62 -0.37 15.49 20.91
N ARG A 63 0.72 16.25 21.07
CA ARG A 63 0.73 17.48 21.90
C ARG A 63 -0.27 18.53 21.42
N THR A 64 -0.52 18.61 20.13
CA THR A 64 -1.45 19.60 19.54
C THR A 64 -2.92 19.16 19.62
N ARG A 65 -3.21 17.93 20.08
CA ARG A 65 -4.53 17.29 20.11
C ARG A 65 -5.16 17.10 18.71
N ALA A 66 -4.39 17.29 17.65
CA ALA A 66 -4.87 17.01 16.30
C ALA A 66 -4.95 15.50 16.02
N ILE A 67 -4.14 14.69 16.73
CA ILE A 67 -4.24 13.23 16.76
C ILE A 67 -4.70 12.87 18.18
N PRO A 68 -5.89 12.27 18.38
CA PRO A 68 -6.37 11.84 19.69
C PRO A 68 -5.65 10.57 20.17
N ALA A 69 -5.84 10.21 21.45
CA ALA A 69 -5.43 8.89 21.93
C ALA A 69 -6.21 7.79 21.20
N TRP A 70 -5.55 6.67 20.93
CA TRP A 70 -6.22 5.50 20.36
C TRP A 70 -7.09 4.80 21.40
N THR A 71 -8.35 4.54 21.06
CA THR A 71 -9.37 3.98 21.94
C THR A 71 -9.89 2.61 21.48
N GLY A 72 -9.21 1.96 20.54
CA GLY A 72 -9.60 0.65 19.98
C GLY A 72 -10.13 0.69 18.56
N GLY A 73 -10.29 1.88 17.98
CA GLY A 73 -10.84 2.04 16.63
C GLY A 73 -12.36 1.79 16.55
N LEU A 74 -12.87 1.59 15.33
CA LEU A 74 -14.29 1.33 15.07
C LEU A 74 -14.56 -0.18 15.03
N THR A 75 -15.22 -0.70 16.07
CA THR A 75 -15.53 -2.14 16.22
C THR A 75 -17.03 -2.44 16.30
N GLN A 76 -17.86 -1.39 16.22
CA GLN A 76 -19.32 -1.52 16.32
C GLN A 76 -20.01 -0.92 15.10
N ALA A 77 -21.20 -1.45 14.80
CA ALA A 77 -22.02 -0.95 13.70
C ALA A 77 -22.29 0.56 13.85
N PRO A 78 -22.05 1.36 12.80
CA PRO A 78 -22.48 2.75 12.79
C PRO A 78 -24.00 2.85 12.92
N ARG A 79 -24.48 3.97 13.51
CA ARG A 79 -25.91 4.22 13.60
C ARG A 79 -26.55 4.23 12.20
N GLY A 80 -27.67 3.52 12.08
CA GLY A 80 -28.41 3.41 10.81
C GLY A 80 -27.87 2.36 9.84
N TYR A 81 -26.91 1.54 10.24
CA TYR A 81 -26.46 0.41 9.42
C TYR A 81 -27.58 -0.60 9.16
N VAL A 82 -27.67 -1.05 7.92
CA VAL A 82 -28.59 -2.09 7.46
C VAL A 82 -27.77 -3.21 6.81
N PRO A 83 -27.91 -4.48 7.24
CA PRO A 83 -27.18 -5.59 6.65
C PRO A 83 -27.37 -5.68 5.12
N GLY A 84 -26.29 -5.95 4.38
CA GLY A 84 -26.28 -6.04 2.93
C GLY A 84 -26.30 -4.71 2.19
N ARG A 85 -26.28 -3.58 2.90
CA ARG A 85 -26.14 -2.25 2.32
C ARG A 85 -24.78 -1.64 2.64
N ALA A 86 -24.37 -0.64 1.87
CA ALA A 86 -23.18 0.15 2.15
C ALA A 86 -23.23 0.70 3.58
N SER A 87 -22.08 0.66 4.28
CA SER A 87 -21.98 1.20 5.64
C SER A 87 -22.21 2.72 5.62
N PRO A 88 -23.08 3.27 6.49
CA PRO A 88 -23.22 4.71 6.62
C PRO A 88 -21.91 5.31 7.14
N ASP A 89 -21.70 6.60 6.84
CA ASP A 89 -20.57 7.36 7.37
C ASP A 89 -20.75 7.57 8.89
N PRO A 90 -19.91 6.96 9.76
CA PRO A 90 -20.01 7.14 11.19
C PRO A 90 -19.61 8.55 11.65
N TYR A 91 -19.02 9.33 10.75
CA TYR A 91 -18.46 10.67 11.00
C TYR A 91 -19.13 11.74 10.13
N ILE A 92 -20.36 11.50 9.69
CA ILE A 92 -21.11 12.42 8.79
C ILE A 92 -21.28 13.81 9.40
N GLU A 93 -21.32 13.91 10.73
CA GLU A 93 -21.48 15.18 11.48
C GLU A 93 -20.15 15.91 11.67
N ASP A 94 -19.01 15.35 11.25
CA ASP A 94 -17.72 16.02 11.37
C ASP A 94 -17.68 17.26 10.50
N VAL A 95 -17.38 18.38 11.13
CA VAL A 95 -17.16 19.66 10.43
C VAL A 95 -15.72 19.70 9.93
N ARG A 96 -15.57 20.10 8.68
CA ARG A 96 -14.24 20.38 8.11
C ARG A 96 -13.56 21.50 8.91
N TRP A 97 -12.33 21.24 9.36
CA TRP A 97 -11.57 22.22 10.11
C TRP A 97 -11.05 23.35 9.23
N PHE A 98 -10.41 22.99 8.14
CA PHE A 98 -9.87 23.91 7.15
C PHE A 98 -9.55 23.15 5.85
N THR A 99 -9.13 23.91 4.86
CA THR A 99 -8.71 23.39 3.57
C THR A 99 -7.26 23.80 3.33
N VAL A 100 -6.48 22.95 2.69
CA VAL A 100 -5.13 23.26 2.20
C VAL A 100 -5.19 23.32 0.69
N GLY A 101 -5.00 24.51 0.14
CA GLY A 101 -4.91 24.77 -1.30
C GLY A 101 -3.49 25.07 -1.74
N ALA A 102 -3.30 25.42 -3.02
CA ALA A 102 -1.99 25.75 -3.59
C ALA A 102 -1.26 26.86 -2.83
N ALA A 103 -1.97 27.90 -2.40
CA ALA A 103 -1.40 29.02 -1.64
C ALA A 103 -0.86 28.62 -0.26
N ASP A 104 -1.28 27.48 0.27
CA ASP A 104 -0.92 27.00 1.59
C ASP A 104 0.25 26.01 1.61
N VAL A 105 0.74 25.59 0.44
CA VAL A 105 1.75 24.53 0.28
C VAL A 105 2.98 24.81 1.15
N GLU A 106 3.59 25.99 1.08
CA GLU A 106 4.78 26.31 1.87
C GLU A 106 4.53 26.27 3.38
N ARG A 107 3.34 26.69 3.83
CA ARG A 107 2.95 26.66 5.24
C ARG A 107 2.82 25.25 5.79
N TYR A 108 2.30 24.32 4.99
CA TYR A 108 2.01 22.94 5.41
C TYR A 108 2.98 21.89 4.81
N LYS A 109 4.02 22.32 4.12
CA LYS A 109 4.98 21.48 3.38
C LYS A 109 5.46 20.25 4.15
N VAL A 110 5.77 20.42 5.43
CA VAL A 110 6.26 19.32 6.29
C VAL A 110 5.19 18.26 6.60
N ARG A 111 3.92 18.54 6.30
CA ARG A 111 2.76 17.65 6.51
C ARG A 111 2.18 17.09 5.23
N LEU A 112 2.69 17.52 4.08
CA LEU A 112 2.28 17.10 2.76
C LEU A 112 3.31 16.14 2.17
N THR A 113 2.84 15.15 1.41
CA THR A 113 3.69 14.34 0.53
C THR A 113 4.14 15.16 -0.68
N ALA A 114 5.21 14.77 -1.36
CA ALA A 114 5.62 15.44 -2.60
C ALA A 114 4.53 15.30 -3.69
N GLY A 115 3.82 14.16 -3.70
CA GLY A 115 2.69 13.95 -4.61
C GLY A 115 1.51 14.89 -4.36
N GLN A 116 1.15 15.13 -3.09
CA GLN A 116 0.11 16.12 -2.73
C GLN A 116 0.52 17.53 -3.14
N GLN A 117 1.78 17.92 -2.90
CA GLN A 117 2.31 19.20 -3.34
C GLN A 117 2.22 19.34 -4.86
N ALA A 118 2.63 18.31 -5.61
CA ALA A 118 2.56 18.31 -7.07
C ALA A 118 1.12 18.44 -7.61
N LEU A 119 0.13 17.79 -6.96
CA LEU A 119 -1.27 17.94 -7.33
C LEU A 119 -1.81 19.35 -7.04
N LEU A 120 -1.47 19.94 -5.88
CA LEU A 120 -1.85 21.29 -5.51
C LEU A 120 -1.25 22.34 -6.46
N GLU A 121 0.01 22.14 -6.87
CA GLU A 121 0.69 23.01 -7.84
C GLU A 121 0.13 22.85 -9.26
N LYS A 122 -0.22 21.62 -9.66
CA LYS A 122 -0.73 21.32 -11.00
C LYS A 122 -2.18 21.81 -11.19
N TYR A 123 -3.00 21.74 -10.14
CA TYR A 123 -4.42 22.10 -10.18
C TYR A 123 -4.78 23.16 -9.12
N PRO A 124 -4.15 24.36 -9.16
CA PRO A 124 -4.21 25.33 -8.06
C PRO A 124 -5.62 25.88 -7.79
N GLU A 125 -6.49 25.87 -8.80
CA GLU A 125 -7.85 26.43 -8.69
C GLU A 125 -8.91 25.39 -8.33
N SER A 126 -8.59 24.10 -8.44
CA SER A 126 -9.62 23.06 -8.36
C SER A 126 -9.30 21.90 -7.40
N PHE A 127 -8.03 21.67 -7.08
CA PHE A 127 -7.63 20.65 -6.13
C PHE A 127 -7.30 21.24 -4.76
N GLU A 128 -7.83 20.64 -3.72
CA GLU A 128 -7.59 21.03 -2.33
C GLU A 128 -7.69 19.82 -1.39
N LEU A 129 -7.01 19.86 -0.26
CA LEU A 129 -7.15 18.86 0.80
C LEU A 129 -8.13 19.38 1.85
N ALA A 130 -9.29 18.75 1.98
CA ALA A 130 -10.26 19.03 3.03
C ALA A 130 -9.88 18.30 4.33
N LEU A 131 -9.46 19.05 5.36
CA LEU A 131 -8.98 18.52 6.63
C LEU A 131 -10.11 18.39 7.64
N PHE A 132 -10.20 17.19 8.23
CA PHE A 132 -11.20 16.82 9.23
C PHE A 132 -10.55 16.38 10.54
N PRO A 133 -11.32 16.29 11.65
CA PRO A 133 -10.85 15.69 12.90
C PRO A 133 -10.33 14.28 12.68
N CYS A 134 -9.16 13.97 13.25
CA CYS A 134 -8.62 12.62 13.23
C CYS A 134 -9.43 11.69 14.13
N ARG A 135 -9.86 10.54 13.58
CA ARG A 135 -10.72 9.58 14.27
C ARG A 135 -10.04 8.28 14.69
N ARG A 136 -8.82 8.02 14.22
CA ARG A 136 -8.04 6.79 14.50
C ARG A 136 -8.93 5.55 14.53
N SER A 137 -9.72 5.36 13.46
CA SER A 137 -10.78 4.35 13.37
C SER A 137 -10.27 2.94 13.06
N ALA A 138 -8.98 2.78 12.75
CA ALA A 138 -8.38 1.48 12.48
C ALA A 138 -8.54 0.53 13.68
N ALA A 139 -8.99 -0.70 13.40
CA ALA A 139 -9.18 -1.76 14.36
C ALA A 139 -8.85 -3.12 13.76
N ALA A 140 -8.59 -4.11 14.61
CA ALA A 140 -8.46 -5.51 14.24
C ALA A 140 -9.16 -6.39 15.28
N PRO A 141 -9.51 -7.65 14.93
CA PRO A 141 -10.00 -8.62 15.91
C PRO A 141 -8.96 -8.89 17.02
N GLN A 142 -9.42 -9.14 18.25
CA GLN A 142 -8.52 -9.36 19.39
C GLN A 142 -7.47 -10.45 19.12
N ARG A 143 -7.86 -11.56 18.48
CA ARG A 143 -6.92 -12.63 18.10
C ARG A 143 -5.76 -12.15 17.22
N ILE A 144 -6.00 -11.12 16.37
CA ILE A 144 -4.97 -10.55 15.50
C ILE A 144 -4.03 -9.66 16.31
N TYR A 145 -4.56 -8.90 17.27
CA TYR A 145 -3.76 -8.13 18.20
C TYR A 145 -2.87 -9.03 19.08
N ASP A 146 -3.44 -10.09 19.67
CA ASP A 146 -2.69 -11.04 20.50
C ASP A 146 -1.57 -11.72 19.72
N ALA A 147 -1.86 -12.16 18.49
CA ALA A 147 -0.87 -12.77 17.62
C ALA A 147 0.24 -11.79 17.19
N SER A 148 -0.10 -10.53 16.97
CA SER A 148 0.88 -9.49 16.61
C SER A 148 1.80 -9.16 17.79
N MET A 149 1.28 -9.09 19.01
CA MET A 149 2.12 -8.94 20.22
C MET A 149 3.08 -10.11 20.39
N ALA A 150 2.58 -11.35 20.19
CA ALA A 150 3.43 -12.54 20.27
C ALA A 150 4.47 -12.59 19.13
N ASN A 151 4.18 -12.03 17.96
CA ASN A 151 5.13 -11.93 16.85
C ASN A 151 6.33 -11.04 17.17
N ALA A 152 6.15 -10.00 18.00
CA ALA A 152 7.23 -9.09 18.38
C ALA A 152 8.43 -9.82 19.01
N ASP A 153 8.17 -10.93 19.72
CA ASP A 153 9.20 -11.70 20.43
C ASP A 153 9.78 -12.83 19.57
N ARG A 154 9.06 -13.30 18.55
CA ARG A 154 9.42 -14.54 17.83
C ARG A 154 9.65 -14.35 16.34
N ALA A 155 8.97 -13.41 15.68
CA ALA A 155 9.09 -13.25 14.23
C ALA A 155 10.49 -12.83 13.82
N THR A 156 11.07 -13.54 12.87
CA THR A 156 12.42 -13.26 12.37
C THR A 156 12.43 -13.25 10.83
N LEU A 157 13.41 -12.55 10.27
CA LEU A 157 13.71 -12.62 8.85
C LEU A 157 14.93 -13.51 8.65
N GLY A 158 14.77 -14.58 7.90
CA GLY A 158 15.85 -15.47 7.49
C GLY A 158 16.78 -14.84 6.46
N ALA A 159 17.58 -15.68 5.80
CA ALA A 159 18.62 -15.27 4.87
C ALA A 159 18.17 -14.14 3.93
N ASN A 160 18.99 -13.11 3.81
CA ASN A 160 18.75 -11.91 3.01
C ASN A 160 17.51 -11.07 3.39
N GLY A 161 16.91 -11.30 4.57
CA GLY A 161 15.72 -10.58 5.03
C GLY A 161 14.43 -10.91 4.27
N LEU A 162 14.43 -11.90 3.39
CA LEU A 162 13.31 -12.19 2.48
C LEU A 162 12.39 -13.32 2.95
N VAL A 163 12.86 -14.16 3.87
CA VAL A 163 12.10 -15.31 4.38
C VAL A 163 11.56 -14.97 5.76
N LEU A 164 10.25 -14.86 5.88
CA LEU A 164 9.60 -14.67 7.18
C LEU A 164 9.52 -16.01 7.91
N ARG A 165 9.99 -16.05 9.17
CA ARG A 165 9.98 -17.23 10.04
C ARG A 165 9.31 -16.93 11.36
N ASP A 166 8.72 -17.95 11.96
CA ASP A 166 8.15 -17.96 13.31
C ASP A 166 7.06 -16.90 13.55
N ALA A 167 6.52 -16.30 12.48
CA ALA A 167 5.40 -15.38 12.57
C ALA A 167 4.07 -16.12 12.46
N ALA A 168 3.10 -15.74 13.30
CA ALA A 168 1.70 -16.08 13.13
C ALA A 168 0.96 -14.97 12.38
N VAL A 169 -0.36 -15.18 12.19
CA VAL A 169 -1.28 -14.17 11.65
C VAL A 169 -1.10 -12.81 12.34
N GLY A 170 -1.39 -11.74 11.62
CA GLY A 170 -1.26 -10.36 12.09
C GLY A 170 0.03 -9.70 11.64
N VAL A 171 0.41 -8.65 12.34
CA VAL A 171 1.61 -7.85 12.03
C VAL A 171 2.85 -8.59 12.53
N PRO A 172 3.83 -8.92 11.66
CA PRO A 172 5.01 -9.67 12.12
C PRO A 172 5.98 -8.82 12.94
N PHE A 173 6.10 -7.51 12.67
CA PHE A 173 7.07 -6.63 13.33
C PHE A 173 6.40 -5.35 13.84
N PRO A 174 5.62 -5.40 14.94
CA PRO A 174 4.95 -4.20 15.47
C PRO A 174 5.90 -3.04 15.75
N ILE A 175 7.14 -3.34 16.11
CA ILE A 175 8.24 -2.37 16.28
C ILE A 175 9.31 -2.70 15.24
N PRO A 176 9.18 -2.21 13.99
CA PRO A 176 10.11 -2.57 12.93
C PRO A 176 11.48 -1.94 13.13
N ALA A 177 12.54 -2.73 12.96
CA ALA A 177 13.92 -2.26 13.04
C ALA A 177 14.41 -1.63 11.73
N ASN A 178 13.72 -1.89 10.60
CA ASN A 178 14.11 -1.39 9.27
C ASN A 178 12.91 -1.32 8.32
N GLY A 179 13.13 -0.74 7.14
CA GLY A 179 12.08 -0.57 6.14
C GLY A 179 11.54 -1.89 5.59
N LEU A 180 12.36 -2.93 5.48
CA LEU A 180 11.91 -4.23 4.99
C LEU A 180 10.89 -4.87 5.95
N GLN A 181 11.10 -4.76 7.28
CA GLN A 181 10.13 -5.20 8.28
C GLN A 181 8.82 -4.42 8.20
N ALA A 182 8.88 -3.10 7.97
CA ALA A 182 7.68 -2.28 7.76
C ALA A 182 6.91 -2.71 6.50
N MET A 183 7.59 -3.05 5.42
CA MET A 183 6.94 -3.56 4.19
C MET A 183 6.33 -4.95 4.40
N TRP A 184 6.94 -5.83 5.20
CA TRP A 184 6.33 -7.08 5.62
C TRP A 184 5.04 -6.85 6.43
N ASN A 185 5.02 -5.86 7.32
CA ASN A 185 3.83 -5.50 8.06
C ASN A 185 2.68 -5.12 7.12
N HIS A 186 2.95 -4.28 6.10
CA HIS A 186 1.96 -3.93 5.09
C HIS A 186 1.43 -5.17 4.35
N LYS A 187 2.31 -6.05 3.90
CA LYS A 187 1.91 -7.25 3.13
C LYS A 187 1.04 -8.22 3.92
N LEU A 188 1.25 -8.30 5.23
CA LEU A 188 0.56 -9.26 6.10
C LEU A 188 -0.46 -8.62 7.05
N ARG A 189 -0.69 -7.31 6.92
CA ARG A 189 -1.71 -6.61 7.73
C ARG A 189 -3.07 -7.28 7.60
N TRP A 190 -3.86 -7.15 8.65
CA TRP A 190 -5.21 -7.65 8.66
C TRP A 190 -6.13 -6.85 7.74
N ARG A 191 -6.87 -7.54 6.86
CA ARG A 191 -7.87 -6.98 5.96
C ARG A 191 -9.03 -7.95 5.68
N GLY A 192 -9.28 -8.88 6.64
CA GLY A 192 -10.23 -9.98 6.50
C GLY A 192 -9.55 -11.26 6.01
N GLU A 193 -10.31 -12.36 6.02
CA GLU A 193 -9.84 -13.68 5.56
C GLU A 193 -10.31 -14.01 4.15
N ARG A 194 -11.58 -13.71 3.86
CA ARG A 194 -12.29 -14.12 2.64
C ARG A 194 -13.14 -12.97 2.15
N VAL A 195 -12.66 -12.27 1.16
CA VAL A 195 -13.33 -11.07 0.66
C VAL A 195 -13.68 -11.24 -0.82
N SER A 196 -14.91 -10.93 -1.18
CA SER A 196 -15.33 -10.79 -2.57
C SER A 196 -15.89 -9.40 -2.77
N HIS A 197 -15.40 -8.68 -3.75
CA HIS A 197 -15.80 -7.31 -4.04
C HIS A 197 -16.01 -7.14 -5.54
N THR A 198 -17.10 -6.49 -5.92
CA THR A 198 -17.35 -6.04 -7.30
C THR A 198 -17.22 -4.53 -7.31
N SER A 199 -16.35 -4.03 -8.16
CA SER A 199 -16.04 -2.61 -8.26
C SER A 199 -15.73 -2.20 -9.70
N MET A 200 -15.50 -0.92 -9.90
CA MET A 200 -15.04 -0.35 -11.16
C MET A 200 -13.61 0.16 -11.02
N THR A 201 -12.80 -0.10 -12.03
CA THR A 201 -11.56 0.62 -12.28
C THR A 201 -11.78 1.59 -13.42
N ILE A 202 -11.48 2.86 -13.19
CA ILE A 202 -11.76 3.94 -14.12
C ILE A 202 -10.46 4.69 -14.40
N VAL A 203 -10.06 4.75 -15.66
CA VAL A 203 -8.97 5.64 -16.11
C VAL A 203 -9.60 6.93 -16.59
N GLN A 204 -9.27 8.03 -15.94
CA GLN A 204 -9.75 9.38 -16.24
C GLN A 204 -8.63 10.22 -16.82
N SER A 205 -8.86 10.85 -17.98
CA SER A 205 -7.91 11.78 -18.61
C SER A 205 -8.28 13.23 -18.35
N GLY A 206 -7.30 14.13 -18.46
CA GLY A 206 -7.48 15.57 -18.27
C GLY A 206 -8.39 16.23 -19.31
N ASP A 207 -8.52 15.65 -20.51
CA ASP A 207 -9.48 16.07 -21.55
C ASP A 207 -10.94 15.66 -21.24
N GLY A 208 -11.19 14.99 -20.14
CA GLY A 208 -12.50 14.50 -19.72
C GLY A 208 -12.86 13.12 -20.26
N SER A 209 -12.06 12.54 -21.16
CA SER A 209 -12.25 11.18 -21.62
C SER A 209 -12.02 10.17 -20.52
N ARG A 210 -12.74 9.04 -20.56
CA ARG A 210 -12.60 7.96 -19.55
C ARG A 210 -12.80 6.60 -20.16
N SER A 211 -12.09 5.61 -19.61
CA SER A 211 -12.40 4.19 -19.80
C SER A 211 -12.78 3.58 -18.46
N GLN A 212 -13.72 2.63 -18.49
CA GLN A 212 -14.25 1.99 -17.29
C GLN A 212 -14.26 0.49 -17.47
N THR A 213 -13.74 -0.21 -16.47
CA THR A 213 -13.76 -1.68 -16.37
C THR A 213 -14.47 -2.07 -15.09
N ARG A 214 -15.57 -2.83 -15.18
CA ARG A 214 -16.19 -3.46 -14.02
C ARG A 214 -15.56 -4.82 -13.80
N LEU A 215 -15.16 -5.09 -12.58
CA LEU A 215 -14.45 -6.31 -12.23
C LEU A 215 -14.90 -6.86 -10.88
N ARG A 216 -14.66 -8.13 -10.70
CA ARG A 216 -14.79 -8.81 -9.41
C ARG A 216 -13.42 -9.20 -8.93
N GLU A 217 -13.12 -8.87 -7.69
CA GLU A 217 -11.91 -9.25 -6.99
C GLU A 217 -12.26 -10.19 -5.83
N ASP A 218 -11.61 -11.32 -5.80
CA ASP A 218 -11.72 -12.30 -4.74
C ASP A 218 -10.37 -12.42 -4.05
N PHE A 219 -10.38 -12.30 -2.75
CA PHE A 219 -9.22 -12.37 -1.88
C PHE A 219 -9.43 -13.47 -0.85
N LEU A 220 -8.44 -14.34 -0.68
CA LEU A 220 -8.42 -15.35 0.37
C LEU A 220 -7.04 -15.37 1.00
N SER A 221 -7.00 -15.27 2.34
CA SER A 221 -5.77 -15.40 3.11
C SER A 221 -5.85 -16.58 4.07
N PRO A 222 -5.39 -17.77 3.67
CA PRO A 222 -5.31 -18.92 4.59
C PRO A 222 -4.39 -18.63 5.78
N TYR A 223 -3.32 -17.87 5.56
CA TYR A 223 -2.43 -17.37 6.62
C TYR A 223 -3.19 -16.55 7.67
N ALA A 224 -4.09 -15.66 7.26
CA ALA A 224 -4.93 -14.86 8.18
C ALA A 224 -5.95 -15.72 8.95
N ALA A 225 -6.30 -16.89 8.41
CA ALA A 225 -7.12 -17.89 9.11
C ALA A 225 -6.33 -18.76 10.10
N GLY A 226 -5.01 -18.61 10.16
CA GLY A 226 -4.12 -19.31 11.11
C GLY A 226 -3.24 -20.39 10.51
N ASP A 227 -3.35 -20.67 9.21
CA ASP A 227 -2.44 -21.59 8.50
C ASP A 227 -1.17 -20.85 8.08
N THR A 228 -0.17 -20.87 8.95
CA THR A 228 1.10 -20.16 8.73
C THR A 228 1.98 -20.78 7.65
N ALA A 229 1.69 -22.01 7.22
CA ALA A 229 2.39 -22.68 6.11
C ALA A 229 1.77 -22.36 4.74
N ALA A 230 0.54 -21.86 4.74
CA ALA A 230 -0.20 -21.56 3.52
C ALA A 230 0.23 -20.23 2.88
N PRO A 231 -0.10 -20.01 1.60
CA PRO A 231 0.07 -18.71 0.95
C PRO A 231 -0.56 -17.57 1.76
N PRO A 232 0.14 -16.44 1.96
CA PRO A 232 -0.40 -15.31 2.70
C PRO A 232 -1.54 -14.64 1.96
N LEU A 233 -1.55 -14.76 0.63
CA LEU A 233 -2.55 -14.19 -0.24
C LEU A 233 -2.80 -15.12 -1.44
N LEU A 234 -4.07 -15.43 -1.64
CA LEU A 234 -4.63 -15.95 -2.88
C LEU A 234 -5.56 -14.87 -3.44
N TYR A 235 -5.30 -14.41 -4.65
CA TYR A 235 -6.04 -13.32 -5.27
C TYR A 235 -6.53 -13.73 -6.65
N ARG A 236 -7.76 -13.35 -6.98
CA ARG A 236 -8.33 -13.50 -8.31
C ARG A 236 -9.06 -12.22 -8.71
N ARG A 237 -8.78 -11.76 -9.92
CA ARG A 237 -9.52 -10.69 -10.59
C ARG A 237 -10.20 -11.26 -11.83
N THR A 238 -11.47 -10.92 -12.02
CA THR A 238 -12.24 -11.29 -13.21
C THR A 238 -12.91 -10.04 -13.77
N ILE A 239 -12.71 -9.75 -15.05
CA ILE A 239 -13.35 -8.65 -15.76
C ILE A 239 -14.79 -9.06 -16.08
N LEU A 240 -15.75 -8.22 -15.72
CA LEU A 240 -17.17 -8.38 -15.96
C LEU A 240 -17.65 -7.52 -17.15
N GLU A 241 -17.09 -6.32 -17.27
CA GLU A 241 -17.34 -5.34 -18.35
C GLU A 241 -16.05 -4.60 -18.68
N PRO A 242 -15.85 -4.18 -19.93
CA PRO A 242 -16.75 -4.26 -21.08
C PRO A 242 -16.86 -5.70 -21.64
N ARG A 243 -17.87 -5.96 -22.46
CA ARG A 243 -18.18 -7.29 -23.00
C ARG A 243 -17.01 -7.94 -23.75
N GLU A 244 -16.23 -7.13 -24.44
CA GLU A 244 -15.07 -7.56 -25.24
C GLU A 244 -13.97 -8.19 -24.38
N GLN A 245 -13.90 -7.79 -23.12
CA GLN A 245 -12.91 -8.27 -22.15
C GLN A 245 -13.51 -9.19 -21.08
N ALA A 246 -14.85 -9.36 -21.08
CA ALA A 246 -15.54 -10.14 -20.07
C ALA A 246 -14.97 -11.56 -19.98
N GLY A 247 -14.82 -12.06 -18.73
CA GLY A 247 -14.20 -13.35 -18.44
C GLY A 247 -12.67 -13.34 -18.43
N SER A 248 -11.99 -12.27 -18.88
CA SER A 248 -10.55 -12.13 -18.67
C SER A 248 -10.25 -12.18 -17.18
N SER A 249 -9.27 -12.96 -16.81
CA SER A 249 -9.01 -13.24 -15.39
C SER A 249 -7.53 -13.33 -15.09
N LEU A 250 -7.17 -12.92 -13.88
CA LEU A 250 -5.87 -13.05 -13.27
C LEU A 250 -6.01 -13.85 -11.98
N VAL A 251 -5.12 -14.81 -11.75
CA VAL A 251 -4.96 -15.48 -10.45
C VAL A 251 -3.54 -15.29 -9.97
N VAL A 252 -3.38 -14.97 -8.68
CA VAL A 252 -2.08 -14.81 -8.02
C VAL A 252 -2.06 -15.66 -6.75
N GLN A 253 -0.96 -16.37 -6.53
CA GLN A 253 -0.63 -17.09 -5.31
C GLN A 253 0.68 -16.52 -4.77
N ALA A 254 0.60 -15.69 -3.73
CA ALA A 254 1.76 -15.09 -3.09
C ALA A 254 2.51 -16.12 -2.22
N THR A 255 3.73 -15.80 -1.82
CA THR A 255 4.57 -16.65 -0.97
C THR A 255 5.13 -15.85 0.21
N LEU A 256 5.40 -16.56 1.31
CA LEU A 256 6.18 -16.05 2.47
C LEU A 256 7.68 -16.34 2.31
N ASP A 257 8.04 -17.24 1.42
CA ASP A 257 9.42 -17.62 1.13
C ASP A 257 9.69 -17.49 -0.38
N PRO A 258 10.08 -16.31 -0.86
CA PRO A 258 10.37 -16.10 -2.27
C PRO A 258 11.67 -16.79 -2.74
N ILE A 259 12.47 -17.34 -1.83
CA ILE A 259 13.68 -18.11 -2.15
C ILE A 259 13.30 -19.54 -2.50
N ALA A 260 12.46 -20.18 -1.68
CA ALA A 260 12.00 -21.55 -1.93
C ALA A 260 10.95 -21.62 -3.05
N ALA A 261 10.06 -20.63 -3.13
CA ALA A 261 9.01 -20.59 -4.14
C ALA A 261 8.65 -19.14 -4.51
N ARG A 262 8.68 -18.81 -5.79
CA ARG A 262 8.25 -17.49 -6.27
C ARG A 262 6.73 -17.35 -6.20
N THR A 263 6.26 -16.10 -6.10
CA THR A 263 4.86 -15.76 -6.38
C THR A 263 4.48 -16.29 -7.75
N ARG A 264 3.37 -17.01 -7.84
CA ARG A 264 2.86 -17.58 -9.09
C ARG A 264 1.65 -16.78 -9.55
N ALA A 265 1.60 -16.48 -10.84
CA ALA A 265 0.45 -15.83 -11.43
C ALA A 265 0.10 -16.47 -12.77
N TRP A 266 -1.20 -16.43 -13.11
CA TRP A 266 -1.74 -16.90 -14.38
C TRP A 266 -2.78 -15.92 -14.88
N VAL A 267 -2.79 -15.71 -16.18
CA VAL A 267 -3.78 -14.88 -16.86
C VAL A 267 -4.57 -15.71 -17.88
N ARG A 268 -5.81 -15.29 -18.11
CA ARG A 268 -6.67 -15.78 -19.17
C ARG A 268 -7.34 -14.60 -19.84
N GLU A 269 -7.30 -14.49 -21.16
CA GLU A 269 -7.96 -13.47 -21.95
C GLU A 269 -9.35 -13.95 -22.39
N GLY A 270 -10.41 -13.26 -21.95
CA GLY A 270 -11.80 -13.63 -22.22
C GLY A 270 -12.19 -15.01 -21.67
N GLU A 271 -13.42 -15.42 -21.94
CA GLU A 271 -13.95 -16.70 -21.41
C GLU A 271 -13.35 -17.94 -22.09
N ARG A 272 -12.92 -17.81 -23.34
CA ARG A 272 -12.41 -18.90 -24.17
C ARG A 272 -10.90 -18.93 -24.33
N GLY A 273 -10.21 -17.93 -23.78
CA GLY A 273 -8.76 -17.82 -23.84
C GLY A 273 -8.04 -18.95 -23.12
N ARG A 274 -6.82 -19.21 -23.52
CA ARG A 274 -5.94 -20.12 -22.81
C ARG A 274 -5.48 -19.50 -21.49
N VAL A 275 -5.31 -20.34 -20.47
CA VAL A 275 -4.63 -19.96 -19.24
C VAL A 275 -3.15 -20.04 -19.47
N VAL A 276 -2.43 -18.93 -19.29
CA VAL A 276 -0.98 -18.84 -19.45
C VAL A 276 -0.32 -18.32 -18.17
N PRO A 277 0.89 -18.81 -17.83
CA PRO A 277 1.66 -18.24 -16.72
C PRO A 277 2.01 -16.76 -16.96
N ALA A 278 2.03 -15.96 -15.90
CA ALA A 278 2.46 -14.56 -15.88
C ALA A 278 3.59 -14.39 -14.83
N PRO A 279 4.81 -14.87 -15.10
CA PRO A 279 5.88 -14.97 -14.09
C PRO A 279 6.34 -13.60 -13.56
N ASP A 280 6.20 -12.56 -14.35
CA ASP A 280 6.66 -11.21 -14.02
C ASP A 280 5.56 -10.35 -13.37
N PHE A 281 4.40 -10.93 -13.08
CA PHE A 281 3.28 -10.20 -12.47
C PHE A 281 3.62 -9.57 -11.11
N ALA A 282 4.59 -10.08 -10.39
CA ALA A 282 5.01 -9.53 -9.10
C ALA A 282 5.89 -8.26 -9.20
N TYR A 283 6.09 -7.72 -10.40
CA TYR A 283 7.05 -6.65 -10.66
C TYR A 283 6.45 -5.53 -11.51
N ASP A 284 7.18 -5.06 -12.52
CA ASP A 284 6.88 -3.85 -13.31
C ASP A 284 6.02 -4.09 -14.55
N THR A 285 5.41 -5.26 -14.70
CA THR A 285 4.45 -5.51 -15.78
C THR A 285 3.33 -4.47 -15.71
N PRO A 286 3.11 -3.66 -16.76
CA PRO A 286 2.00 -2.71 -16.77
C PRO A 286 0.65 -3.42 -16.61
N ASP A 287 -0.20 -2.91 -15.72
CA ASP A 287 -1.56 -3.45 -15.56
C ASP A 287 -2.50 -2.83 -16.61
N PRO A 288 -3.00 -3.61 -17.58
CA PRO A 288 -3.83 -3.09 -18.67
C PRO A 288 -5.16 -2.50 -18.18
N VAL A 289 -5.69 -2.98 -17.06
CA VAL A 289 -6.95 -2.46 -16.48
C VAL A 289 -6.79 -1.02 -16.01
N THR A 290 -5.56 -0.62 -15.67
CA THR A 290 -5.24 0.76 -15.25
C THR A 290 -4.72 1.63 -16.40
N GLY A 291 -4.83 1.17 -17.65
CA GLY A 291 -4.24 1.86 -18.80
C GLY A 291 -2.73 1.99 -18.73
N GLY A 292 -2.05 1.10 -17.97
CA GLY A 292 -0.61 1.10 -17.79
C GLY A 292 -0.10 2.19 -16.81
N ILE A 293 -0.98 2.90 -16.11
CA ILE A 293 -0.57 3.89 -15.08
C ILE A 293 0.08 3.17 -13.90
N CYS A 294 -0.50 2.03 -13.48
CA CYS A 294 0.06 1.18 -12.44
C CYS A 294 0.82 0.00 -13.03
N THR A 295 1.85 -0.42 -12.34
CA THR A 295 2.52 -1.71 -12.54
C THR A 295 1.90 -2.79 -11.64
N ALA A 296 2.15 -4.06 -11.95
CA ALA A 296 1.57 -5.19 -11.24
C ALA A 296 1.88 -5.17 -9.72
N ASP A 297 3.06 -4.69 -9.34
CA ASP A 297 3.48 -4.55 -7.95
C ASP A 297 2.82 -3.38 -7.21
N MET A 298 2.11 -2.48 -7.91
CA MET A 298 1.31 -1.40 -7.31
C MET A 298 -0.11 -1.83 -6.93
N LEU A 299 -0.49 -3.09 -7.04
CA LEU A 299 -1.75 -3.60 -6.51
C LEU A 299 -1.74 -3.45 -4.98
N ASP A 300 -2.87 -3.00 -4.37
CA ASP A 300 -2.97 -2.76 -2.93
C ASP A 300 -1.86 -1.81 -2.42
N MET A 301 -1.59 -0.76 -3.16
CA MET A 301 -0.49 0.20 -3.00
C MET A 301 0.92 -0.43 -3.13
N PHE A 302 1.11 -1.65 -2.67
CA PHE A 302 2.27 -2.51 -2.89
C PHE A 302 1.96 -3.97 -2.59
N SER A 303 2.01 -4.83 -3.60
CA SER A 303 1.90 -6.29 -3.46
C SER A 303 3.10 -7.04 -4.04
N GLY A 304 4.10 -6.32 -4.55
CA GLY A 304 5.28 -6.87 -5.20
C GLY A 304 6.13 -7.78 -4.32
N ALA A 305 7.07 -8.48 -4.93
CA ALA A 305 8.11 -9.19 -4.20
C ALA A 305 9.09 -8.20 -3.56
N LEU A 306 9.59 -8.53 -2.37
CA LEU A 306 10.49 -7.66 -1.60
C LEU A 306 11.97 -7.81 -1.99
N ASP A 307 12.29 -8.60 -2.99
CA ASP A 307 13.65 -9.01 -3.35
C ASP A 307 14.43 -7.97 -4.16
N ARG A 308 13.74 -7.11 -4.92
CA ARG A 308 14.38 -6.18 -5.88
C ARG A 308 14.80 -4.84 -5.31
N PHE A 309 14.26 -4.45 -4.16
CA PHE A 309 14.51 -3.14 -3.57
C PHE A 309 15.24 -3.25 -2.24
N ASP A 310 16.02 -2.25 -1.92
CA ASP A 310 16.52 -1.96 -0.58
C ASP A 310 15.55 -1.00 0.10
N TYR A 311 15.07 -1.37 1.29
CA TYR A 311 14.06 -0.62 2.04
C TYR A 311 14.67 0.04 3.26
N THR A 312 14.62 1.37 3.32
CA THR A 312 15.10 2.17 4.44
C THR A 312 13.92 2.72 5.23
N LEU A 313 13.88 2.46 6.53
CA LEU A 313 12.95 3.12 7.45
C LEU A 313 13.50 4.52 7.75
N VAL A 314 12.91 5.55 7.14
CA VAL A 314 13.45 6.93 7.23
C VAL A 314 13.07 7.57 8.55
N THR A 315 11.78 7.58 8.88
CA THR A 315 11.27 8.27 10.07
C THR A 315 9.79 7.95 10.29
N ARG A 316 9.26 8.45 11.42
CA ARG A 316 7.81 8.55 11.66
C ARG A 316 7.40 10.02 11.64
N ARG A 317 6.34 10.35 10.92
CA ARG A 317 5.87 11.75 10.74
C ARG A 317 4.38 11.89 11.01
N GLU A 318 3.96 13.09 11.39
CA GLU A 318 2.56 13.49 11.42
C GLU A 318 2.23 14.21 10.11
N MET A 319 1.36 13.61 9.30
CA MET A 319 1.06 14.08 7.94
C MET A 319 -0.45 14.08 7.67
N TYR A 320 -0.89 14.84 6.68
CA TYR A 320 -2.26 14.84 6.21
C TYR A 320 -2.47 13.67 5.25
N MET A 321 -3.25 12.69 5.69
CA MET A 321 -3.45 11.44 4.95
C MET A 321 -4.93 11.20 4.67
N PRO A 322 -5.26 10.57 3.52
CA PRO A 322 -6.63 10.12 3.28
C PRO A 322 -7.06 9.13 4.36
N TYR A 323 -8.23 9.34 4.94
CA TYR A 323 -8.75 8.47 5.99
C TYR A 323 -10.26 8.61 6.14
N ASN A 324 -10.96 7.54 6.56
CA ASN A 324 -12.41 7.54 6.78
C ASN A 324 -13.21 8.07 5.58
N ALA A 325 -12.87 7.60 4.39
CA ALA A 325 -13.31 8.12 3.10
C ALA A 325 -14.76 7.69 2.73
N HIS A 326 -15.67 7.62 3.70
CA HIS A 326 -17.05 7.17 3.52
C HIS A 326 -17.85 8.00 2.50
N ARG A 327 -17.50 9.28 2.31
CA ARG A 327 -18.14 10.12 1.32
C ARG A 327 -17.96 9.60 -0.11
N LEU A 328 -16.81 8.99 -0.41
CA LEU A 328 -16.53 8.40 -1.71
C LEU A 328 -17.41 7.17 -2.01
N THR A 329 -17.88 6.44 -1.00
CA THR A 329 -18.71 5.24 -1.16
C THR A 329 -20.21 5.52 -1.10
N ASN A 330 -20.62 6.79 -1.05
CA ASN A 330 -22.04 7.14 -1.00
C ASN A 330 -22.75 6.59 -2.24
N PRO A 331 -23.74 5.67 -2.09
CA PRO A 331 -24.42 5.02 -3.22
C PRO A 331 -25.27 6.00 -4.06
N GLY A 332 -25.54 7.19 -3.55
CA GLY A 332 -26.24 8.25 -4.28
C GLY A 332 -25.35 9.03 -5.26
N LEU A 333 -24.02 8.83 -5.21
CA LEU A 333 -23.10 9.50 -6.12
C LEU A 333 -22.83 8.67 -7.37
N THR A 334 -22.70 9.36 -8.48
CA THR A 334 -22.25 8.78 -9.75
C THR A 334 -20.75 8.94 -9.92
N VAL A 335 -20.17 8.18 -10.85
CA VAL A 335 -18.76 8.33 -11.24
C VAL A 335 -18.43 9.77 -11.63
N ARG A 336 -19.34 10.50 -12.25
CA ARG A 336 -19.14 11.91 -12.65
C ARG A 336 -19.08 12.86 -11.47
N ASP A 337 -19.77 12.53 -10.40
CA ASP A 337 -19.74 13.37 -9.18
C ASP A 337 -18.38 13.28 -8.49
N ILE A 338 -17.79 12.09 -8.45
CA ILE A 338 -16.55 11.80 -7.72
C ILE A 338 -15.27 11.96 -8.56
N LEU A 339 -15.33 11.80 -9.89
CA LEU A 339 -14.15 11.87 -10.77
C LEU A 339 -14.25 13.06 -11.74
N TRP A 340 -13.39 14.04 -11.51
CA TRP A 340 -13.22 15.19 -12.39
C TRP A 340 -12.04 14.96 -13.36
N PRO A 341 -11.97 15.72 -14.46
CA PRO A 341 -10.75 15.77 -15.29
C PRO A 341 -9.53 16.14 -14.46
N GLY A 342 -8.45 15.37 -14.55
CA GLY A 342 -7.18 15.63 -13.88
C GLY A 342 -7.09 15.14 -12.42
N HIS A 343 -8.16 15.20 -11.63
CA HIS A 343 -8.15 14.77 -10.23
C HIS A 343 -9.56 14.38 -9.73
N PRO A 344 -9.68 13.62 -8.62
CA PRO A 344 -10.98 13.36 -8.01
C PRO A 344 -11.58 14.66 -7.41
N ASN A 345 -12.91 14.70 -7.28
CA ASN A 345 -13.62 15.84 -6.71
C ASN A 345 -13.29 16.03 -5.22
N PRO A 346 -12.62 17.14 -4.83
CA PRO A 346 -12.17 17.35 -3.46
C PRO A 346 -13.31 17.39 -2.42
N GLN A 347 -14.54 17.68 -2.84
CA GLN A 347 -15.69 17.74 -1.92
C GLN A 347 -16.01 16.39 -1.27
N PHE A 348 -15.62 15.30 -1.91
CA PHE A 348 -15.85 13.93 -1.40
C PHE A 348 -14.60 13.32 -0.78
N LEU A 349 -13.45 14.00 -0.84
CA LEU A 349 -12.22 13.57 -0.19
C LEU A 349 -12.24 13.96 1.28
N ARG A 350 -11.60 13.12 2.10
CA ARG A 350 -11.40 13.39 3.51
C ARG A 350 -9.95 13.11 3.86
N TYR A 351 -9.29 14.12 4.41
CA TYR A 351 -7.93 14.01 4.94
C TYR A 351 -7.94 14.28 6.44
N GLU A 352 -7.11 13.54 7.15
CA GLU A 352 -6.94 13.66 8.59
C GLU A 352 -5.45 13.70 8.93
N MET A 353 -5.08 14.25 10.08
CA MET A 353 -3.71 14.19 10.56
C MET A 353 -3.44 12.80 11.16
N HIS A 354 -2.54 12.03 10.56
CA HIS A 354 -2.11 10.72 11.05
C HIS A 354 -0.61 10.64 11.22
N ARG A 355 -0.15 9.74 12.11
CA ARG A 355 1.26 9.36 12.16
C ARG A 355 1.49 8.26 11.13
N VAL A 356 2.52 8.45 10.33
CA VAL A 356 2.91 7.48 9.31
C VAL A 356 4.39 7.14 9.45
N TRP A 357 4.70 5.88 9.18
CA TRP A 357 6.06 5.45 8.93
C TRP A 357 6.42 5.79 7.48
N VAL A 358 7.58 6.40 7.28
CA VAL A 358 8.10 6.72 5.95
C VAL A 358 9.17 5.70 5.59
N VAL A 359 8.96 4.98 4.48
CA VAL A 359 9.89 3.97 3.97
C VAL A 359 10.30 4.35 2.56
N ASP A 360 11.60 4.53 2.36
CA ASP A 360 12.20 4.66 1.03
C ASP A 360 12.57 3.28 0.50
N ALA A 361 12.30 3.06 -0.78
CA ALA A 361 12.68 1.86 -1.51
C ALA A 361 13.50 2.24 -2.73
N ARG A 362 14.71 1.70 -2.84
CA ARG A 362 15.61 1.91 -3.98
C ARG A 362 15.88 0.60 -4.68
N LEU A 363 15.76 0.61 -6.00
CA LEU A 363 16.02 -0.56 -6.82
C LEU A 363 17.50 -0.97 -6.68
N LYS A 364 17.73 -2.25 -6.43
CA LYS A 364 19.09 -2.80 -6.34
C LYS A 364 19.78 -2.77 -7.71
N PRO A 365 21.11 -2.61 -7.76
CA PRO A 365 21.85 -2.37 -9.01
C PRO A 365 21.66 -3.41 -10.12
N ASN A 366 21.38 -4.68 -9.76
CA ASN A 366 21.26 -5.78 -10.71
C ASN A 366 19.85 -5.98 -11.27
N PHE A 367 18.92 -5.09 -10.95
CA PHE A 367 17.53 -5.18 -11.39
C PHE A 367 17.16 -3.97 -12.25
N GLN A 368 16.08 -4.14 -13.02
CA GLN A 368 15.47 -3.07 -13.79
C GLN A 368 14.02 -2.90 -13.36
N HIS A 369 13.58 -1.66 -13.31
CA HIS A 369 12.19 -1.28 -13.06
C HIS A 369 11.94 0.11 -13.65
N ALA A 370 10.75 0.33 -14.23
CA ALA A 370 10.37 1.63 -14.78
C ALA A 370 10.33 2.74 -13.71
N LEU A 371 10.09 2.38 -12.45
CA LEU A 371 9.98 3.26 -11.29
C LEU A 371 10.95 2.77 -10.19
N PRO A 372 12.26 3.08 -10.33
CA PRO A 372 13.32 2.50 -9.50
C PRO A 372 13.38 3.06 -8.07
N ASP A 373 12.90 4.28 -7.85
CA ASP A 373 12.91 4.90 -6.53
C ASP A 373 11.48 5.18 -6.07
N ARG A 374 11.20 4.88 -4.80
CA ARG A 374 9.86 5.01 -4.22
C ARG A 374 9.90 5.47 -2.80
N THR A 375 8.86 6.18 -2.36
CA THR A 375 8.59 6.48 -0.96
C THR A 375 7.19 6.01 -0.61
N TYR A 376 7.07 5.27 0.49
CA TYR A 376 5.82 4.76 1.02
C TYR A 376 5.50 5.40 2.37
N TYR A 377 4.23 5.75 2.57
CA TYR A 377 3.70 6.33 3.80
C TYR A 377 2.71 5.32 4.42
N LEU A 378 3.17 4.60 5.44
CA LEU A 378 2.40 3.54 6.09
C LEU A 378 1.73 4.08 7.35
N ASP A 379 0.43 3.88 7.47
CA ASP A 379 -0.32 4.21 8.68
C ASP A 379 0.21 3.46 9.91
N GLU A 380 0.46 4.16 11.01
CA GLU A 380 0.94 3.50 12.23
C GLU A 380 -0.11 2.59 12.90
N ASP A 381 -1.40 2.89 12.71
CA ASP A 381 -2.50 2.17 13.36
C ASP A 381 -2.89 0.86 12.64
N SER A 382 -2.64 0.75 11.33
CA SER A 382 -3.12 -0.37 10.50
C SER A 382 -2.05 -1.02 9.61
N TRP A 383 -0.90 -0.36 9.41
CA TRP A 383 0.13 -0.72 8.43
C TRP A 383 -0.33 -0.65 6.97
N GLN A 384 -1.50 -0.03 6.70
CA GLN A 384 -1.93 0.30 5.35
C GLN A 384 -0.99 1.38 4.76
N ILE A 385 -0.49 1.18 3.54
CA ILE A 385 0.15 2.28 2.80
C ILE A 385 -0.96 3.25 2.39
N LEU A 386 -0.93 4.47 2.92
CA LEU A 386 -1.91 5.52 2.64
C LEU A 386 -1.53 6.36 1.43
N ALA A 387 -0.24 6.50 1.17
CA ALA A 387 0.27 7.18 -0.01
C ALA A 387 1.59 6.55 -0.48
N SER A 388 1.87 6.66 -1.78
CA SER A 388 3.15 6.27 -2.35
C SER A 388 3.58 7.19 -3.48
N GLU A 389 4.87 7.42 -3.58
CA GLU A 389 5.52 8.23 -4.58
C GLU A 389 6.49 7.37 -5.38
N HIS A 390 6.52 7.56 -6.69
CA HIS A 390 7.35 6.76 -7.57
C HIS A 390 8.14 7.68 -8.52
N TYR A 391 9.44 7.52 -8.49
CA TYR A 391 10.39 8.36 -9.18
C TYR A 391 11.12 7.59 -10.28
N ASN A 392 11.58 8.29 -11.29
CA ASN A 392 12.53 7.75 -12.27
C ASN A 392 13.96 7.75 -11.69
N GLY A 393 14.91 7.19 -12.46
CA GLY A 393 16.33 7.14 -12.06
C GLY A 393 17.04 8.52 -12.01
N LYS A 394 16.33 9.62 -12.34
CA LYS A 394 16.81 11.00 -12.19
C LYS A 394 16.24 11.69 -10.95
N GLY A 395 15.40 11.01 -10.20
CA GLY A 395 14.70 11.56 -9.03
C GLY A 395 13.49 12.43 -9.38
N GLU A 396 12.97 12.35 -10.60
CA GLU A 396 11.75 13.06 -11.01
C GLU A 396 10.53 12.25 -10.59
N LEU A 397 9.55 12.88 -9.93
CA LEU A 397 8.31 12.26 -9.52
C LEU A 397 7.40 12.02 -10.73
N LEU A 398 7.20 10.75 -11.07
CA LEU A 398 6.39 10.35 -12.23
C LEU A 398 4.98 9.91 -11.86
N ARG A 399 4.84 9.20 -10.73
CA ARG A 399 3.57 8.66 -10.26
C ARG A 399 3.37 8.99 -8.79
N TYR A 400 2.15 9.26 -8.45
CA TYR A 400 1.68 9.41 -7.09
C TYR A 400 0.45 8.55 -6.87
N ALA A 401 0.32 7.89 -5.75
CA ALA A 401 -0.89 7.14 -5.43
C ALA A 401 -1.35 7.40 -3.99
N GLU A 402 -2.68 7.40 -3.79
CA GLU A 402 -3.35 7.50 -2.50
C GLU A 402 -4.35 6.38 -2.31
N ALA A 403 -4.33 5.76 -1.15
CA ALA A 403 -5.37 4.85 -0.69
C ALA A 403 -6.34 5.60 0.23
N HIS A 404 -7.63 5.53 -0.07
CA HIS A 404 -8.70 6.15 0.69
C HIS A 404 -9.45 5.09 1.50
N PRO A 405 -9.00 4.75 2.72
CA PRO A 405 -9.57 3.65 3.49
C PRO A 405 -10.82 4.06 4.26
N ILE A 406 -11.65 3.02 4.52
CA ILE A 406 -12.73 3.06 5.50
C ILE A 406 -12.61 1.90 6.50
N PRO A 407 -13.05 2.06 7.75
CA PRO A 407 -13.14 0.97 8.69
C PRO A 407 -14.35 0.08 8.38
N HIS A 408 -14.12 -1.23 8.36
CA HIS A 408 -15.15 -2.26 8.25
C HIS A 408 -15.35 -2.92 9.62
N TRP A 409 -16.29 -2.43 10.39
CA TRP A 409 -16.56 -2.86 11.76
C TRP A 409 -16.93 -4.35 11.88
N GLN A 410 -17.49 -4.95 10.82
CA GLN A 410 -17.93 -6.36 10.80
C GLN A 410 -16.76 -7.34 10.98
N VAL A 411 -15.59 -6.96 10.49
CA VAL A 411 -14.38 -7.78 10.54
C VAL A 411 -13.23 -7.02 11.19
N PRO A 412 -13.50 -6.04 12.07
CA PRO A 412 -12.67 -4.90 12.41
C PRO A 412 -11.40 -4.79 11.55
N ALA A 413 -11.50 -4.09 10.41
CA ALA A 413 -10.38 -3.93 9.49
C ALA A 413 -10.43 -2.55 8.84
N LEU A 414 -9.27 -1.95 8.56
CA LEU A 414 -9.17 -0.74 7.75
C LEU A 414 -8.74 -1.14 6.34
N VAL A 415 -9.61 -0.87 5.35
CA VAL A 415 -9.40 -1.31 3.96
C VAL A 415 -9.66 -0.13 3.01
N PRO A 416 -8.82 0.08 1.98
CA PRO A 416 -9.11 1.07 0.94
C PRO A 416 -10.44 0.76 0.25
N THR A 417 -11.29 1.78 0.14
CA THR A 417 -12.49 1.72 -0.69
C THR A 417 -12.17 2.18 -2.11
N VAL A 418 -11.37 3.22 -2.24
CA VAL A 418 -10.85 3.70 -3.53
C VAL A 418 -9.34 3.92 -3.39
N GLU A 419 -8.59 3.51 -4.41
CA GLU A 419 -7.20 3.89 -4.60
C GLU A 419 -7.09 4.77 -5.84
N PHE A 420 -6.49 5.94 -5.71
CA PHE A 420 -6.14 6.79 -6.84
C PHE A 420 -4.65 6.64 -7.17
N ALA A 421 -4.31 6.53 -8.46
CA ALA A 421 -2.93 6.62 -8.91
C ALA A 421 -2.84 7.61 -10.08
N PHE A 422 -2.00 8.61 -9.93
CA PHE A 422 -1.83 9.73 -10.85
C PHE A 422 -0.60 9.53 -11.72
N ASP A 423 -0.76 9.66 -13.03
CA ASP A 423 0.32 9.88 -13.97
C ASP A 423 0.56 11.40 -14.08
N LEU A 424 1.52 11.90 -13.33
CA LEU A 424 1.77 13.33 -13.23
C LEU A 424 2.30 13.93 -14.56
N THR A 425 2.82 13.07 -15.46
CA THR A 425 3.38 13.49 -16.75
C THR A 425 2.37 13.49 -17.89
N ALA A 426 1.38 12.58 -17.84
CA ALA A 426 0.42 12.37 -18.92
C ALA A 426 -0.98 12.92 -18.64
N ASP A 427 -1.15 13.72 -17.59
CA ASP A 427 -2.41 14.35 -17.16
C ASP A 427 -3.59 13.38 -17.13
N ARG A 428 -3.40 12.25 -16.48
CA ARG A 428 -4.41 11.21 -16.30
C ARG A 428 -4.22 10.49 -14.97
N TYR A 429 -5.28 9.92 -14.47
CA TYR A 429 -5.22 9.09 -13.27
C TYR A 429 -6.17 7.91 -13.37
N VAL A 430 -5.97 6.92 -12.50
CA VAL A 430 -6.85 5.79 -12.32
C VAL A 430 -7.49 5.83 -10.93
N ALA A 431 -8.78 5.51 -10.88
CA ALA A 431 -9.52 5.20 -9.65
C ALA A 431 -9.83 3.71 -9.64
N ARG A 432 -9.34 2.97 -8.64
CA ARG A 432 -9.63 1.55 -8.42
C ARG A 432 -10.53 1.38 -7.22
N GLY A 433 -11.45 0.42 -7.26
CA GLY A 433 -12.32 0.10 -6.13
C GLY A 433 -13.62 0.91 -6.09
N VAL A 434 -13.94 1.71 -7.11
CA VAL A 434 -15.17 2.50 -7.15
C VAL A 434 -16.38 1.57 -7.16
N ASP A 435 -17.20 1.60 -6.10
CA ASP A 435 -18.32 0.68 -5.90
C ASP A 435 -19.69 1.38 -5.70
N ASN A 436 -19.76 2.69 -5.99
CA ASN A 436 -21.01 3.45 -5.92
C ASN A 436 -22.13 2.78 -6.72
N GLY A 437 -23.23 2.47 -6.03
CA GLY A 437 -24.37 1.76 -6.61
C GLY A 437 -24.18 0.24 -6.82
N LEU A 438 -23.03 -0.32 -6.43
CA LEU A 438 -22.76 -1.76 -6.41
C LEU A 438 -22.94 -2.35 -5.01
N PRO A 439 -23.08 -3.68 -4.88
CA PRO A 439 -23.11 -4.33 -3.57
C PRO A 439 -21.80 -4.08 -2.79
N PRO A 440 -21.88 -3.88 -1.46
CA PRO A 440 -20.69 -3.69 -0.64
C PRO A 440 -19.79 -4.94 -0.63
N PRO A 441 -18.51 -4.81 -0.23
CA PRO A 441 -17.61 -5.94 -0.06
C PRO A 441 -18.20 -7.01 0.87
N GLN A 442 -18.10 -8.27 0.48
CA GLN A 442 -18.53 -9.43 1.26
C GLN A 442 -17.30 -10.05 1.95
N PHE A 443 -17.22 -9.96 3.29
CA PHE A 443 -16.08 -10.44 4.08
C PHE A 443 -16.19 -11.91 4.53
N ASP A 444 -17.30 -12.57 4.28
CA ASP A 444 -17.57 -13.98 4.56
C ASP A 444 -17.79 -14.80 3.28
N ALA A 445 -17.25 -14.35 2.17
CA ALA A 445 -17.41 -14.98 0.87
C ALA A 445 -16.99 -16.47 0.93
N PRO A 446 -17.77 -17.40 0.29
CA PRO A 446 -17.52 -18.83 0.37
C PRO A 446 -16.37 -19.24 -0.58
N LEU A 447 -15.19 -18.62 -0.39
CA LEU A 447 -14.00 -18.85 -1.18
C LEU A 447 -13.18 -20.01 -0.60
N LYS A 448 -12.57 -20.79 -1.50
CA LYS A 448 -11.71 -21.92 -1.17
C LYS A 448 -10.38 -21.83 -1.93
N PRO A 449 -9.27 -22.39 -1.43
CA PRO A 449 -7.98 -22.37 -2.12
C PRO A 449 -8.06 -22.90 -3.56
N GLU A 450 -8.92 -23.89 -3.83
CA GLU A 450 -9.10 -24.49 -5.14
C GLU A 450 -9.72 -23.51 -6.17
N ASP A 451 -10.32 -22.41 -5.72
CA ASP A 451 -10.84 -21.35 -6.58
C ASP A 451 -9.74 -20.46 -7.20
N PHE A 452 -8.52 -20.57 -6.68
CA PHE A 452 -7.37 -19.74 -7.05
C PHE A 452 -6.28 -20.54 -7.78
N THR A 453 -6.69 -21.48 -8.62
CA THR A 453 -5.79 -22.31 -9.42
C THR A 453 -6.01 -22.08 -10.92
N PRO A 454 -5.02 -22.37 -11.77
CA PRO A 454 -5.20 -22.28 -13.23
C PRO A 454 -6.35 -23.19 -13.73
N GLU A 455 -6.57 -24.36 -13.10
CA GLU A 455 -7.66 -25.27 -13.44
C GLU A 455 -9.04 -24.66 -13.11
N ALA A 456 -9.14 -23.86 -12.05
CA ALA A 456 -10.38 -23.15 -11.71
C ALA A 456 -10.75 -22.11 -12.77
N LEU A 457 -9.75 -21.46 -13.37
CA LEU A 457 -9.96 -20.54 -14.49
C LEU A 457 -10.56 -21.27 -15.70
N VAL A 458 -10.11 -22.48 -16.01
CA VAL A 458 -10.63 -23.31 -17.12
C VAL A 458 -12.07 -23.76 -16.86
N ARG A 459 -12.39 -24.23 -15.63
CA ARG A 459 -13.73 -24.75 -15.29
C ARG A 459 -14.83 -23.70 -15.41
N ARG A 460 -14.56 -22.45 -15.06
CA ARG A 460 -15.53 -21.35 -15.14
C ARG A 460 -15.85 -20.92 -16.56
N GLY A 461 -14.89 -21.01 -17.49
CA GLY A 461 -15.14 -20.75 -18.91
C GLY A 461 -16.00 -21.82 -19.63
N ARG A 462 -16.29 -22.95 -18.98
CA ARG A 462 -17.16 -24.02 -19.54
C ARG A 462 -18.60 -23.98 -19.01
N ARG A 463 -18.90 -23.13 -18.05
CA ARG A 463 -20.20 -23.01 -17.38
C ARG A 463 -20.99 -21.74 -17.74
N GLY A 464 -20.40 -20.87 -18.56
CA GLY A 464 -21.03 -19.65 -19.12
C GLY A 464 -21.47 -19.91 -20.62
#